data_17d983ce564d509ad6d5a6498ff948b6
#
_entry.id   17d983ce564d509ad6d5a6498ff948b6
#
_cell.length_a   1.000
_cell.length_b   1.000
_cell.length_c   1.000
_cell.angle_alpha   90.00
_cell.angle_beta   90.00
_cell.angle_gamma   90.00
#
_symmetry.space_group_name_H-M   'P 1'
#
loop_
_entity.id
_entity.type
_entity.pdbx_description
1 polymer ?
#
loop_
_entity_poly.entity_id
_entity_poly.type
_entity_poly.pdbx_seq_one_letter_code
_entity_poly.pdbx_strand_id
1 'polypeptide(L)'
;ISTDTLAGGFKISSKLGGKSGVNSLLDYCKANGVNAYVDFDIIKFKSGAAGFSSLFDSALCASRKIAYIYDFDIAARGRDESTRARLLARDKLIKCGETLLKKTASLNTDGYSFNTLSNTAYSDYSDKTSSAAYSKAGMAADVQKILSAFAGKNKKIAVSDANVYAAAHADIITETPTSSAAEDIFDADIPFYQMVFK
;
A
#
# COMPACT_ATOMS: atom_id res chain seq x y z
N ILE A 1 -1.15 3.54 -12.82
CA ILE A 1 0.24 4.03 -12.96
C ILE A 1 0.96 3.47 -11.75
N SER A 2 1.54 2.29 -11.93
CA SER A 2 2.39 1.70 -10.91
C SER A 2 3.62 2.58 -10.73
N THR A 3 3.80 3.10 -9.55
CA THR A 3 5.03 3.77 -9.18
C THR A 3 5.83 2.78 -8.36
N ASP A 4 6.78 2.08 -8.98
CA ASP A 4 7.80 1.30 -8.26
C ASP A 4 8.62 2.17 -7.29
N THR A 5 8.36 3.44 -7.29
CA THR A 5 9.02 4.43 -6.47
C THR A 5 8.01 5.08 -5.54
N LEU A 6 8.10 4.63 -4.37
CA LEU A 6 7.40 5.07 -3.23
C LEU A 6 7.42 6.54 -2.96
N ALA A 7 6.32 6.92 -2.58
CA ALA A 7 5.92 7.84 -1.53
C ALA A 7 6.53 9.24 -1.52
N GLY A 8 7.80 9.45 -1.53
CA GLY A 8 8.37 10.80 -1.46
C GLY A 8 8.50 11.48 -2.80
N GLY A 9 8.64 10.69 -3.83
CA GLY A 9 8.99 11.16 -5.15
C GLY A 9 7.86 11.13 -6.18
N PHE A 10 6.59 11.02 -5.78
CA PHE A 10 5.50 10.96 -6.75
C PHE A 10 5.62 12.10 -7.76
N LYS A 11 6.06 11.73 -8.92
CA LYS A 11 6.20 12.62 -10.07
C LYS A 11 5.59 11.94 -11.27
N ILE A 12 4.59 12.56 -11.84
CA ILE A 12 4.02 12.08 -13.10
C ILE A 12 5.08 12.16 -14.19
N SER A 13 5.32 11.06 -14.87
CA SER A 13 6.33 10.98 -15.92
C SER A 13 5.99 11.93 -17.07
N SER A 14 6.98 12.67 -17.55
CA SER A 14 6.85 13.50 -18.76
C SER A 14 6.51 12.66 -20.01
N LYS A 15 6.91 11.38 -20.04
CA LYS A 15 6.53 10.44 -21.10
C LYS A 15 5.02 10.20 -21.20
N LEU A 16 4.28 10.43 -20.11
CA LEU A 16 2.82 10.37 -20.09
C LEU A 16 2.16 11.74 -20.34
N GLY A 17 2.89 12.71 -20.86
CA GLY A 17 2.41 14.08 -21.04
C GLY A 17 2.32 14.89 -19.74
N GLY A 18 2.98 14.41 -18.67
CA GLY A 18 2.92 15.04 -17.35
C GLY A 18 1.50 15.03 -16.77
N LYS A 19 1.20 15.98 -15.90
CA LYS A 19 -0.11 16.08 -15.25
C LYS A 19 -1.26 16.34 -16.24
N SER A 20 -1.02 17.15 -17.26
CA SER A 20 -2.03 17.46 -18.29
C SER A 20 -2.39 16.21 -19.09
N GLY A 21 -1.40 15.45 -19.55
CA GLY A 21 -1.63 14.21 -20.29
C GLY A 21 -2.39 13.16 -19.46
N VAL A 22 -2.04 13.02 -18.19
CA VAL A 22 -2.76 12.09 -17.29
C VAL A 22 -4.20 12.55 -17.07
N ASN A 23 -4.46 13.84 -16.83
CA ASN A 23 -5.82 14.33 -16.69
C ASN A 23 -6.64 14.14 -17.97
N SER A 24 -6.06 14.39 -19.14
CA SER A 24 -6.74 14.12 -20.43
C SER A 24 -7.12 12.64 -20.59
N LEU A 25 -6.25 11.72 -20.15
CA LEU A 25 -6.57 10.28 -20.13
C LEU A 25 -7.71 9.97 -19.15
N LEU A 26 -7.67 10.53 -17.94
CA LEU A 26 -8.71 10.32 -16.93
C LEU A 26 -10.07 10.87 -17.40
N ASP A 27 -10.09 12.04 -18.03
CA ASP A 27 -11.30 12.64 -18.62
C ASP A 27 -11.85 11.78 -19.78
N TYR A 28 -10.98 11.22 -20.62
CA TYR A 28 -11.36 10.27 -21.66
C TYR A 28 -11.97 8.99 -21.08
N CYS A 29 -11.37 8.41 -20.05
CA CYS A 29 -11.95 7.26 -19.35
C CYS A 29 -13.34 7.56 -18.84
N LYS A 30 -13.50 8.69 -18.16
CA LYS A 30 -14.77 9.14 -17.61
C LYS A 30 -15.85 9.35 -18.68
N ALA A 31 -15.47 9.98 -19.80
CA ALA A 31 -16.39 10.17 -20.94
C ALA A 31 -16.88 8.86 -21.57
N ASN A 32 -16.10 7.78 -21.43
CA ASN A 32 -16.43 6.44 -21.90
C ASN A 32 -17.01 5.53 -20.80
N GLY A 33 -17.40 6.05 -19.64
CA GLY A 33 -17.99 5.28 -18.55
C GLY A 33 -16.99 4.37 -17.83
N VAL A 34 -15.68 4.60 -17.97
CA VAL A 34 -14.62 3.82 -17.32
C VAL A 34 -14.12 4.56 -16.09
N ASN A 35 -14.26 3.96 -14.91
CA ASN A 35 -13.70 4.49 -13.68
C ASN A 35 -12.18 4.23 -13.63
N ALA A 36 -11.42 5.27 -13.35
CA ALA A 36 -9.95 5.20 -13.32
C ALA A 36 -9.41 5.51 -11.92
N TYR A 37 -8.54 4.64 -11.42
CA TYR A 37 -7.95 4.74 -10.10
C TYR A 37 -6.44 4.93 -10.22
N VAL A 38 -5.88 5.78 -9.37
CA VAL A 38 -4.42 5.93 -9.27
C VAL A 38 -3.92 4.97 -8.20
N ASP A 39 -3.01 4.09 -8.57
CA ASP A 39 -2.47 3.07 -7.69
C ASP A 39 -1.21 3.54 -6.97
N PHE A 40 -1.10 3.18 -5.68
CA PHE A 40 0.02 3.52 -4.80
C PHE A 40 0.49 2.34 -3.97
N ASP A 41 1.80 2.25 -3.83
CA ASP A 41 2.45 1.38 -2.86
C ASP A 41 3.33 2.24 -1.92
N ILE A 42 2.79 2.67 -0.78
CA ILE A 42 3.40 3.67 0.09
C ILE A 42 4.08 3.12 1.35
N ILE A 43 4.13 1.82 1.50
CA ILE A 43 4.66 1.21 2.74
C ILE A 43 6.11 0.75 2.64
N LYS A 44 6.62 0.62 1.43
CA LYS A 44 7.97 0.10 1.15
C LYS A 44 8.76 1.00 0.21
N PHE A 45 10.06 0.95 0.24
CA PHE A 45 10.95 1.64 -0.70
C PHE A 45 12.21 0.84 -1.01
N LYS A 46 12.77 1.05 -2.20
CA LYS A 46 14.05 0.45 -2.60
C LYS A 46 15.21 1.28 -2.07
N SER A 47 16.33 0.64 -1.79
CA SER A 47 17.57 1.34 -1.41
C SER A 47 17.97 2.32 -2.51
N GLY A 48 18.31 3.55 -2.14
CA GLY A 48 18.65 4.60 -3.10
C GLY A 48 17.46 5.32 -3.74
N ALA A 49 16.24 5.01 -3.32
CA ALA A 49 15.05 5.75 -3.79
C ALA A 49 15.15 7.23 -3.41
N ALA A 50 14.84 8.10 -4.37
CA ALA A 50 14.95 9.55 -4.18
C ALA A 50 14.02 10.05 -3.06
N GLY A 51 14.56 10.83 -2.15
CA GLY A 51 13.82 11.39 -1.02
C GLY A 51 13.70 10.45 0.19
N PHE A 52 14.41 9.32 0.18
CA PHE A 52 14.45 8.38 1.30
C PHE A 52 15.86 8.11 1.78
N SER A 53 16.02 8.11 3.10
CA SER A 53 17.23 7.68 3.79
C SER A 53 17.06 6.25 4.28
N SER A 54 17.94 5.36 3.87
CA SER A 54 17.95 3.97 4.33
C SER A 54 18.14 3.82 5.85
N LEU A 55 18.75 4.82 6.50
CA LEU A 55 19.01 4.80 7.95
C LEU A 55 17.89 5.43 8.78
N PHE A 56 17.29 6.50 8.28
CA PHE A 56 16.35 7.31 9.06
C PHE A 56 14.88 7.04 8.71
N ASP A 57 14.61 6.57 7.48
CA ASP A 57 13.24 6.38 7.00
C ASP A 57 12.82 4.90 7.00
N SER A 58 13.69 3.98 7.43
CA SER A 58 13.36 2.55 7.52
C SER A 58 12.81 2.19 8.89
N ALA A 59 11.74 1.40 8.89
CA ALA A 59 11.28 0.71 10.08
C ALA A 59 12.36 -0.27 10.60
N LEU A 60 12.40 -0.46 11.89
CA LEU A 60 13.29 -1.41 12.53
C LEU A 60 12.49 -2.59 13.11
N CYS A 61 13.04 -3.79 13.00
CA CYS A 61 12.51 -4.96 13.71
C CYS A 61 12.95 -4.95 15.19
N ALA A 62 12.47 -5.89 15.99
CA ALA A 62 12.77 -5.98 17.43
C ALA A 62 14.28 -6.06 17.74
N SER A 63 15.09 -6.65 16.84
CA SER A 63 16.54 -6.69 16.96
C SER A 63 17.26 -5.39 16.54
N ARG A 64 16.52 -4.31 16.33
CA ARG A 64 17.01 -3.00 15.84
C ARG A 64 17.68 -3.05 14.46
N LYS A 65 17.45 -4.11 13.70
CA LYS A 65 17.87 -4.21 12.30
C LYS A 65 16.77 -3.66 11.40
N ILE A 66 17.15 -3.20 10.21
CA ILE A 66 16.20 -2.70 9.20
C ILE A 66 15.19 -3.81 8.85
N ALA A 67 13.93 -3.45 8.86
CA ALA A 67 12.84 -4.32 8.44
C ALA A 67 12.72 -4.33 6.92
N TYR A 68 12.64 -5.53 6.35
CA TYR A 68 12.51 -5.75 4.91
C TYR A 68 11.25 -6.54 4.60
N ILE A 69 10.71 -6.30 3.42
CA ILE A 69 9.69 -7.12 2.78
C ILE A 69 10.26 -7.73 1.50
N TYR A 70 9.80 -8.92 1.16
CA TYR A 70 10.20 -9.67 -0.02
C TYR A 70 8.94 -10.30 -0.61
N ASP A 71 8.92 -10.48 -1.91
CA ASP A 71 7.97 -11.39 -2.52
C ASP A 71 8.44 -12.83 -2.31
N PHE A 72 7.49 -13.76 -2.28
CA PHE A 72 7.79 -15.18 -2.14
C PHE A 72 7.90 -15.81 -3.52
N ASP A 73 9.04 -16.46 -3.78
CA ASP A 73 9.22 -17.27 -4.98
C ASP A 73 8.74 -18.69 -4.70
N ILE A 74 7.60 -19.05 -5.29
CA ILE A 74 6.99 -20.37 -5.14
C ILE A 74 7.91 -21.47 -5.71
N ALA A 75 8.58 -21.21 -6.83
CA ALA A 75 9.44 -22.19 -7.49
C ALA A 75 10.69 -22.48 -6.67
N ALA A 76 11.31 -21.43 -6.10
CA ALA A 76 12.47 -21.56 -5.23
C ALA A 76 12.10 -21.88 -3.77
N ARG A 77 10.82 -21.90 -3.44
CA ARG A 77 10.30 -22.06 -2.06
C ARG A 77 10.98 -21.14 -1.05
N GLY A 78 11.21 -19.89 -1.46
CA GLY A 78 11.98 -18.96 -0.67
C GLY A 78 11.65 -17.50 -0.95
N ARG A 79 12.45 -16.61 -0.39
CA ARG A 79 12.34 -15.18 -0.62
C ARG A 79 12.99 -14.82 -1.94
N ASP A 80 12.31 -14.02 -2.74
CA ASP A 80 12.92 -13.40 -3.91
C ASP A 80 13.73 -12.17 -3.47
N GLU A 81 15.04 -12.34 -3.38
CA GLU A 81 15.96 -11.24 -2.97
C GLU A 81 15.96 -10.07 -3.97
N SER A 82 15.52 -10.27 -5.22
CA SER A 82 15.44 -9.21 -6.23
C SER A 82 14.31 -8.21 -5.92
N THR A 83 13.27 -8.66 -5.22
CA THR A 83 12.11 -7.84 -4.82
C THR A 83 12.33 -7.12 -3.49
N ARG A 84 13.47 -7.34 -2.84
CA ARG A 84 13.81 -6.79 -1.53
C ARG A 84 13.53 -5.30 -1.44
N ALA A 85 12.64 -4.92 -0.54
CA ALA A 85 12.33 -3.53 -0.23
C ALA A 85 12.39 -3.28 1.29
N ARG A 86 12.61 -2.04 1.69
CA ARG A 86 12.62 -1.59 3.08
C ARG A 86 11.23 -1.16 3.46
N LEU A 87 10.76 -1.52 4.65
CA LEU A 87 9.53 -0.98 5.21
C LEU A 87 9.79 0.45 5.72
N LEU A 88 8.83 1.34 5.52
CA LEU A 88 8.92 2.72 5.99
C LEU A 88 8.74 2.81 7.51
N ALA A 89 9.51 3.68 8.13
CA ALA A 89 9.24 4.09 9.49
C ALA A 89 7.88 4.80 9.58
N ARG A 90 7.20 4.63 10.71
CA ARG A 90 5.83 5.13 10.93
C ARG A 90 5.66 6.61 10.54
N ASP A 91 6.51 7.48 11.07
CA ASP A 91 6.40 8.92 10.83
C ASP A 91 6.60 9.28 9.36
N LYS A 92 7.42 8.52 8.67
CA LYS A 92 7.64 8.70 7.25
C LYS A 92 6.42 8.22 6.44
N LEU A 93 5.80 7.11 6.84
CA LEU A 93 4.59 6.59 6.20
C LEU A 93 3.46 7.63 6.25
N ILE A 94 3.21 8.22 7.42
CA ILE A 94 2.17 9.25 7.59
C ILE A 94 2.45 10.46 6.68
N LYS A 95 3.69 11.00 6.73
CA LYS A 95 4.11 12.12 5.88
C LYS A 95 3.99 11.81 4.40
N CYS A 96 4.25 10.56 4.01
CA CYS A 96 4.10 10.10 2.65
C CYS A 96 2.64 10.12 2.20
N GLY A 97 1.74 9.59 3.01
CA GLY A 97 0.29 9.64 2.74
C GLY A 97 -0.21 11.08 2.56
N GLU A 98 0.15 11.98 3.47
CA GLU A 98 -0.21 13.40 3.37
C GLU A 98 0.35 14.08 2.11
N THR A 99 1.61 13.78 1.77
CA THR A 99 2.28 14.34 0.59
C THR A 99 1.60 13.87 -0.69
N LEU A 100 1.27 12.58 -0.78
CA LEU A 100 0.56 12.01 -1.92
C LEU A 100 -0.82 12.62 -2.07
N LEU A 101 -1.58 12.72 -0.98
CA LEU A 101 -2.90 13.31 -0.99
C LEU A 101 -2.87 14.74 -1.54
N LYS A 102 -1.88 15.55 -1.14
CA LYS A 102 -1.70 16.92 -1.66
C LYS A 102 -1.34 16.91 -3.15
N LYS A 103 -0.43 16.05 -3.58
CA LYS A 103 0.05 16.00 -4.97
C LYS A 103 -1.00 15.49 -5.95
N THR A 104 -1.87 14.59 -5.50
CA THR A 104 -2.91 13.98 -6.32
C THR A 104 -4.25 14.70 -6.26
N ALA A 105 -4.39 15.69 -5.36
CA ALA A 105 -5.62 16.46 -5.19
C ALA A 105 -6.16 17.12 -6.47
N SER A 106 -5.30 17.33 -7.44
CA SER A 106 -5.60 17.98 -8.71
C SER A 106 -5.72 17.02 -9.90
N LEU A 107 -5.74 15.71 -9.64
CA LEU A 107 -6.02 14.68 -10.64
C LEU A 107 -7.52 14.42 -10.71
N ASN A 108 -8.03 14.29 -11.95
CA ASN A 108 -9.45 14.00 -12.23
C ASN A 108 -9.80 12.51 -12.04
N THR A 109 -9.05 11.80 -11.19
CA THR A 109 -9.27 10.37 -10.90
C THR A 109 -10.61 10.14 -10.21
N ASP A 110 -11.22 8.98 -10.42
CA ASP A 110 -12.44 8.56 -9.71
C ASP A 110 -12.13 8.01 -8.31
N GLY A 111 -10.91 7.53 -8.11
CA GLY A 111 -10.49 6.99 -6.83
C GLY A 111 -8.99 6.69 -6.75
N TYR A 112 -8.64 6.04 -5.66
CA TYR A 112 -7.27 5.65 -5.35
C TYR A 112 -7.21 4.15 -5.06
N SER A 113 -6.13 3.52 -5.47
CA SER A 113 -5.85 2.11 -5.20
C SER A 113 -4.62 1.99 -4.29
N PHE A 114 -4.71 1.09 -3.31
CA PHE A 114 -3.62 0.79 -2.40
C PHE A 114 -3.38 -0.71 -2.36
N ASN A 115 -2.17 -1.11 -2.70
CA ASN A 115 -1.78 -2.51 -2.72
C ASN A 115 -1.30 -2.95 -1.32
N THR A 116 -0.01 -2.89 -1.04
CA THR A 116 0.58 -3.43 0.19
C THR A 116 0.15 -2.72 1.47
N LEU A 117 -0.36 -1.49 1.40
CA LEU A 117 -0.88 -0.76 2.56
C LEU A 117 -2.06 -1.48 3.21
N SER A 118 -2.87 -2.18 2.42
CA SER A 118 -4.10 -2.84 2.87
C SER A 118 -3.86 -4.20 3.52
N ASN A 119 -2.77 -4.89 3.17
CA ASN A 119 -2.53 -6.26 3.59
C ASN A 119 -1.32 -6.45 4.53
N THR A 120 -0.43 -5.47 4.60
CA THR A 120 0.83 -5.60 5.35
C THR A 120 0.82 -4.75 6.61
N ALA A 121 0.68 -5.36 7.77
CA ALA A 121 0.84 -4.71 9.07
C ALA A 121 2.14 -5.16 9.74
N TYR A 122 2.96 -4.21 10.16
CA TYR A 122 4.23 -4.47 10.85
C TYR A 122 4.37 -3.62 12.12
N SER A 123 5.25 -4.07 13.00
CA SER A 123 5.67 -3.29 14.16
C SER A 123 6.95 -2.52 13.82
N ASP A 124 7.06 -1.29 14.32
CA ASP A 124 8.24 -0.46 14.12
C ASP A 124 8.90 -0.12 15.45
N TYR A 125 10.19 -0.40 15.53
CA TYR A 125 11.06 -0.13 16.70
C TYR A 125 12.00 1.03 16.42
N SER A 126 11.75 1.86 15.42
CA SER A 126 12.64 2.96 15.03
C SER A 126 12.57 4.15 15.98
N ASP A 127 11.50 4.32 16.76
CA ASP A 127 11.38 5.36 17.74
C ASP A 127 12.41 5.18 18.87
N LYS A 128 13.29 6.17 19.00
CA LYS A 128 14.34 6.22 20.04
C LYS A 128 13.86 6.82 21.34
N THR A 129 12.73 7.51 21.32
CA THR A 129 12.17 8.21 22.49
C THR A 129 11.23 7.34 23.29
N SER A 130 10.72 6.28 22.70
CA SER A 130 9.85 5.30 23.32
C SER A 130 10.51 3.94 23.44
N SER A 131 10.43 3.31 24.61
CA SER A 131 10.81 1.91 24.80
C SER A 131 9.78 0.94 24.21
N ALA A 132 8.56 1.42 23.94
CA ALA A 132 7.50 0.64 23.35
C ALA A 132 7.60 0.66 21.83
N ALA A 133 7.52 -0.53 21.22
CA ALA A 133 7.38 -0.62 19.78
C ALA A 133 6.06 0.00 19.33
N TYR A 134 6.11 0.65 18.18
CA TYR A 134 4.89 0.95 17.46
C TYR A 134 4.25 -0.36 17.00
N SER A 135 3.09 -0.67 17.53
CA SER A 135 2.44 -1.96 17.35
C SER A 135 1.74 -2.08 15.99
N LYS A 136 1.48 -3.33 15.55
CA LYS A 136 0.65 -3.60 14.39
C LYS A 136 -0.75 -2.97 14.51
N ALA A 137 -1.33 -2.94 15.70
CA ALA A 137 -2.63 -2.29 15.95
C ALA A 137 -2.54 -0.77 15.75
N GLY A 138 -1.46 -0.14 16.21
CA GLY A 138 -1.20 1.27 15.96
C GLY A 138 -1.04 1.55 14.46
N MET A 139 -0.34 0.70 13.75
CA MET A 139 -0.20 0.81 12.30
C MET A 139 -1.56 0.68 11.60
N ALA A 140 -2.37 -0.30 11.97
CA ALA A 140 -3.73 -0.46 11.42
C ALA A 140 -4.56 0.82 11.60
N ALA A 141 -4.50 1.45 12.77
CA ALA A 141 -5.18 2.71 13.03
C ALA A 141 -4.67 3.87 12.15
N ASP A 142 -3.36 3.94 11.90
CA ASP A 142 -2.81 4.97 11.01
C ASP A 142 -3.14 4.71 9.54
N VAL A 143 -3.17 3.44 9.11
CA VAL A 143 -3.66 3.06 7.77
C VAL A 143 -5.11 3.49 7.58
N GLN A 144 -5.98 3.24 8.56
CA GLN A 144 -7.37 3.69 8.52
C GLN A 144 -7.48 5.20 8.36
N LYS A 145 -6.66 5.98 9.08
CA LYS A 145 -6.61 7.45 8.93
C LYS A 145 -6.18 7.86 7.53
N ILE A 146 -5.16 7.21 6.98
CA ILE A 146 -4.70 7.48 5.61
C ILE A 146 -5.82 7.20 4.61
N LEU A 147 -6.43 6.01 4.65
CA LEU A 147 -7.52 5.65 3.74
C LEU A 147 -8.70 6.61 3.85
N SER A 148 -9.12 6.94 5.08
CA SER A 148 -10.19 7.91 5.32
C SER A 148 -9.89 9.30 4.77
N ALA A 149 -8.62 9.75 4.86
CA ALA A 149 -8.20 11.03 4.31
C ALA A 149 -8.28 11.06 2.77
N PHE A 150 -7.99 9.94 2.11
CA PHE A 150 -8.15 9.82 0.67
C PHE A 150 -9.61 9.72 0.24
N ALA A 151 -10.45 9.01 1.00
CA ALA A 151 -11.90 8.91 0.75
C ALA A 151 -12.65 10.24 0.98
N GLY A 152 -12.15 11.10 1.87
CA GLY A 152 -12.80 12.37 2.30
C GLY A 152 -13.03 13.41 1.21
N LYS A 153 -12.71 13.12 -0.06
CA LYS A 153 -12.93 13.99 -1.22
C LYS A 153 -13.92 13.38 -2.24
N ASN A 154 -14.84 12.55 -1.81
CA ASN A 154 -15.74 11.78 -2.67
C ASN A 154 -15.00 10.91 -3.69
N LYS A 155 -13.84 10.38 -3.30
CA LYS A 155 -13.04 9.44 -4.08
C LYS A 155 -13.26 8.04 -3.56
N LYS A 156 -13.41 7.09 -4.45
CA LYS A 156 -13.51 5.68 -4.10
C LYS A 156 -12.14 5.11 -3.74
N ILE A 157 -12.13 4.18 -2.80
CA ILE A 157 -10.93 3.49 -2.36
C ILE A 157 -10.98 2.03 -2.84
N ALA A 158 -9.99 1.64 -3.61
CA ALA A 158 -9.73 0.25 -3.96
C ALA A 158 -8.54 -0.27 -3.15
N VAL A 159 -8.63 -1.50 -2.68
CA VAL A 159 -7.57 -2.17 -1.91
C VAL A 159 -7.37 -3.59 -2.43
N SER A 160 -6.15 -4.09 -2.33
CA SER A 160 -5.79 -5.45 -2.75
C SER A 160 -5.59 -6.33 -1.53
N ASP A 161 -6.15 -7.55 -1.52
CA ASP A 161 -5.95 -8.57 -0.48
C ASP A 161 -6.10 -7.98 0.94
N ALA A 162 -7.19 -7.27 1.17
CA ALA A 162 -7.34 -6.37 2.31
C ALA A 162 -7.57 -7.09 3.63
N ASN A 163 -6.78 -6.75 4.62
CA ASN A 163 -7.09 -7.07 6.01
C ASN A 163 -8.31 -6.28 6.50
N VAL A 164 -8.98 -6.77 7.54
CA VAL A 164 -10.23 -6.20 8.09
C VAL A 164 -10.12 -4.70 8.37
N TYR A 165 -8.98 -4.21 8.85
CA TYR A 165 -8.78 -2.79 9.13
C TYR A 165 -8.82 -1.90 7.89
N ALA A 166 -8.44 -2.42 6.73
CA ALA A 166 -8.48 -1.69 5.47
C ALA A 166 -9.81 -1.92 4.72
N ALA A 167 -10.35 -3.15 4.78
CA ALA A 167 -11.60 -3.51 4.13
C ALA A 167 -12.77 -2.63 4.58
N ALA A 168 -12.82 -2.21 5.85
CA ALA A 168 -13.85 -1.33 6.38
C ALA A 168 -13.87 0.09 5.74
N HIS A 169 -12.81 0.48 5.05
CA HIS A 169 -12.66 1.78 4.38
C HIS A 169 -12.60 1.68 2.87
N ALA A 170 -12.81 0.49 2.30
CA ALA A 170 -12.72 0.23 0.88
C ALA A 170 -14.09 0.16 0.21
N ASP A 171 -14.20 0.74 -0.98
CA ASP A 171 -15.35 0.58 -1.87
C ASP A 171 -15.18 -0.64 -2.78
N ILE A 172 -13.93 -1.02 -3.06
CA ILE A 172 -13.57 -2.13 -3.94
C ILE A 172 -12.44 -2.92 -3.29
N ILE A 173 -12.60 -4.23 -3.22
CA ILE A 173 -11.54 -5.14 -2.80
C ILE A 173 -11.19 -6.04 -3.98
N THR A 174 -9.92 -6.02 -4.38
CA THR A 174 -9.36 -6.87 -5.43
C THR A 174 -8.47 -7.94 -4.82
N GLU A 175 -8.13 -8.97 -5.60
CA GLU A 175 -7.23 -10.05 -5.19
C GLU A 175 -7.68 -10.77 -3.89
N THR A 176 -9.01 -10.78 -3.65
CA THR A 176 -9.54 -11.54 -2.52
C THR A 176 -9.26 -13.02 -2.75
N PRO A 177 -8.65 -13.73 -1.79
CA PRO A 177 -8.41 -15.16 -1.91
C PRO A 177 -9.71 -15.90 -2.16
N THR A 178 -9.78 -16.66 -3.24
CA THR A 178 -10.96 -17.46 -3.60
C THR A 178 -10.88 -18.88 -3.05
N SER A 179 -9.72 -19.27 -2.57
CA SER A 179 -9.47 -20.56 -1.91
C SER A 179 -8.65 -20.35 -0.65
N SER A 180 -8.92 -21.15 0.37
CA SER A 180 -8.01 -21.30 1.48
C SER A 180 -6.77 -22.09 1.03
N ALA A 181 -5.64 -21.90 1.71
CA ALA A 181 -4.44 -22.68 1.43
C ALA A 181 -4.73 -24.14 1.81
N ALA A 182 -4.84 -25.00 0.78
CA ALA A 182 -4.91 -26.44 0.98
C ALA A 182 -3.50 -26.93 1.36
N GLU A 183 -3.22 -26.93 2.65
CA GLU A 183 -2.00 -27.55 3.18
C GLU A 183 -2.32 -28.99 3.60
N ASP A 184 -1.42 -29.93 3.34
CA ASP A 184 -1.59 -31.37 3.60
C ASP A 184 -1.91 -31.73 5.06
N ILE A 185 -1.81 -30.76 5.97
CA ILE A 185 -2.10 -30.92 7.41
C ILE A 185 -3.56 -30.61 7.78
N PHE A 186 -4.37 -30.12 6.84
CA PHE A 186 -5.79 -29.80 7.09
C PHE A 186 -6.70 -30.84 6.45
N ASP A 187 -7.63 -31.38 7.22
CA ASP A 187 -8.61 -32.35 6.72
C ASP A 187 -9.69 -31.72 5.82
N ALA A 188 -9.97 -30.44 6.01
CA ALA A 188 -10.90 -29.68 5.18
C ALA A 188 -10.65 -28.17 5.29
N ASP A 189 -10.84 -27.48 4.17
CA ASP A 189 -10.82 -26.03 4.11
C ASP A 189 -12.16 -25.42 4.54
N ILE A 190 -12.11 -24.39 5.38
CA ILE A 190 -13.28 -23.55 5.62
C ILE A 190 -13.33 -22.48 4.52
N PRO A 191 -14.32 -22.48 3.62
CA PRO A 191 -14.43 -21.51 2.54
C PRO A 191 -14.89 -20.14 3.08
N PHE A 192 -14.12 -19.58 4.01
CA PHE A 192 -14.47 -18.37 4.76
C PHE A 192 -14.84 -17.20 3.84
N TYR A 193 -14.02 -16.98 2.81
CA TYR A 193 -14.25 -15.88 1.88
C TYR A 193 -15.54 -16.05 1.07
N GLN A 194 -15.82 -17.25 0.59
CA GLN A 194 -17.05 -17.54 -0.13
C GLN A 194 -18.29 -17.43 0.78
N MET A 195 -18.14 -17.65 2.09
CA MET A 195 -19.23 -17.48 3.06
C MET A 195 -19.51 -16.01 3.38
N VAL A 196 -18.49 -15.16 3.38
CA VAL A 196 -18.61 -13.75 3.76
C VAL A 196 -18.97 -12.86 2.55
N PHE A 197 -18.47 -13.19 1.37
CA PHE A 197 -18.63 -12.37 0.16
C PHE A 197 -19.56 -13.05 -0.87
N LYS A 198 -20.70 -13.50 -0.43
CA LYS A 198 -21.76 -14.02 -1.31
C LYS A 198 -22.35 -12.94 -2.21
#